data_47368849438264a3291eb28faa5ae958
#
_entry.id   47368849438264a3291eb28faa5ae958
#
_cell.length_a   1.000
_cell.length_b   1.000
_cell.length_c   1.000
_cell.angle_alpha   90.00
_cell.angle_beta   90.00
_cell.angle_gamma   90.00
#
_symmetry.space_group_name_H-M   'P 1'
#
loop_
_entity.id
_entity.type
_entity.pdbx_description
1 polymer ?
#
loop_
_entity_poly.entity_id
_entity_poly.type
_entity_poly.pdbx_seq_one_letter_code
_entity_poly.pdbx_strand_id
1 'polypeptide(L)'
;MANVLSNIKRTAYEAFYQRLGAAVSNYREIGDDVVVTTDTHTLQVYNTFGITHFAAQTPGSDPTAEDVLSAKNTVTSATYEKLARVTEQDAMDNPELVPEIARQMADAGASSIANTFWTTVAGLHNLDHPNTFKVDASNGANKYIDPDHNKIRVDGADKASLAQTNKLTSALSSTSLNSAKALMRGYKNDAGLPINPDMSNENLCLVVPSPLAATGRDLVELSQPFFKDDLSANVGTFGGMSLVVAPYLDTDANNWWLFHKKYSPCRIWIRKAPTLRIETQQATGHISIYASGVWASVVMPHEMGVVGSIVA
;
A
#
# COMPACT_ATOMS: atom_id res chain seq x y z
N MET A 1 -42.73 20.84 -7.30
CA MET A 1 -41.83 20.35 -6.21
C MET A 1 -41.14 19.02 -6.57
N ALA A 2 -41.84 17.95 -6.90
CA ALA A 2 -41.24 16.62 -7.18
C ALA A 2 -40.17 16.66 -8.28
N ASN A 3 -40.34 17.44 -9.35
CA ASN A 3 -39.37 17.56 -10.46
C ASN A 3 -38.06 18.29 -10.03
N VAL A 4 -38.15 19.27 -9.14
CA VAL A 4 -36.98 20.03 -8.65
C VAL A 4 -36.10 19.12 -7.79
N LEU A 5 -36.69 18.44 -6.82
CA LEU A 5 -35.96 17.49 -5.95
C LEU A 5 -35.37 16.32 -6.73
N SER A 6 -36.05 15.83 -7.76
CA SER A 6 -35.52 14.79 -8.65
C SER A 6 -34.28 15.27 -9.42
N ASN A 7 -34.30 16.52 -9.92
CA ASN A 7 -33.14 17.09 -10.60
C ASN A 7 -31.98 17.32 -9.64
N ILE A 8 -32.22 17.85 -8.44
CA ILE A 8 -31.17 18.01 -7.42
C ILE A 8 -30.50 16.69 -7.08
N LYS A 9 -31.28 15.63 -6.88
CA LYS A 9 -30.76 14.27 -6.62
C LYS A 9 -29.90 13.78 -7.78
N ARG A 10 -30.36 13.90 -9.03
CA ARG A 10 -29.59 13.49 -10.22
C ARG A 10 -28.25 14.23 -10.30
N THR A 11 -28.27 15.56 -10.15
CA THR A 11 -27.06 16.38 -10.16
C THR A 11 -26.11 15.98 -9.04
N ALA A 12 -26.61 15.64 -7.85
CA ALA A 12 -25.78 15.18 -6.74
C ALA A 12 -25.13 13.82 -7.02
N TYR A 13 -25.83 12.87 -7.63
CA TYR A 13 -25.22 11.59 -8.06
C TYR A 13 -24.14 11.82 -9.11
N GLU A 14 -24.40 12.63 -10.13
CA GLU A 14 -23.41 12.98 -11.16
C GLU A 14 -22.17 13.63 -10.52
N ALA A 15 -22.36 14.60 -9.63
CA ALA A 15 -21.30 15.30 -8.91
C ALA A 15 -20.45 14.35 -8.05
N PHE A 16 -21.09 13.43 -7.34
CA PHE A 16 -20.42 12.43 -6.51
C PHE A 16 -19.51 11.52 -7.36
N TYR A 17 -20.06 10.88 -8.39
CA TYR A 17 -19.29 9.92 -9.18
C TYR A 17 -18.22 10.59 -10.05
N GLN A 18 -18.46 11.79 -10.56
CA GLN A 18 -17.43 12.57 -11.25
C GLN A 18 -16.27 12.91 -10.31
N ARG A 19 -16.58 13.37 -9.10
CA ARG A 19 -15.57 13.71 -8.11
C ARG A 19 -14.81 12.50 -7.61
N LEU A 20 -15.49 11.39 -7.33
CA LEU A 20 -14.87 10.13 -6.91
C LEU A 20 -13.92 9.58 -8.00
N GLY A 21 -14.31 9.66 -9.27
CA GLY A 21 -13.48 9.25 -10.40
C GLY A 21 -12.27 10.15 -10.64
N ALA A 22 -12.40 11.44 -10.30
CA ALA A 22 -11.30 12.42 -10.43
C ALA A 22 -10.36 12.41 -9.21
N ALA A 23 -10.72 11.74 -8.10
CA ALA A 23 -9.88 11.70 -6.91
C ALA A 23 -8.58 10.96 -7.21
N VAL A 24 -7.47 11.70 -7.11
CA VAL A 24 -6.13 11.16 -7.34
C VAL A 24 -5.72 10.31 -6.15
N SER A 25 -5.42 9.04 -6.42
CA SER A 25 -4.94 8.10 -5.41
C SER A 25 -3.49 7.73 -5.72
N ASN A 26 -2.55 8.45 -5.09
CA ASN A 26 -1.11 8.27 -5.28
C ASN A 26 -0.58 6.91 -4.78
N TYR A 27 -1.34 6.21 -3.93
CA TYR A 27 -0.96 4.87 -3.48
C TYR A 27 -0.90 3.83 -4.61
N ARG A 28 -1.54 4.07 -5.77
CA ARG A 28 -1.49 3.16 -6.93
C ARG A 28 -0.11 3.10 -7.58
N GLU A 29 0.74 4.10 -7.35
CA GLU A 29 2.08 4.16 -7.94
C GLU A 29 3.09 3.24 -7.25
N ILE A 30 2.76 2.73 -6.05
CA ILE A 30 3.66 1.87 -5.27
C ILE A 30 3.82 0.48 -5.88
N GLY A 31 2.83 0.00 -6.62
CA GLY A 31 2.88 -1.34 -7.19
C GLY A 31 1.82 -1.58 -8.25
N ASP A 32 2.06 -2.59 -9.06
CA ASP A 32 1.21 -2.94 -10.20
C ASP A 32 -0.17 -3.47 -9.75
N ASP A 33 -0.23 -4.18 -8.63
CA ASP A 33 -1.42 -4.85 -8.10
C ASP A 33 -1.90 -4.25 -6.76
N VAL A 34 -1.76 -2.94 -6.56
CA VAL A 34 -2.10 -2.30 -5.28
C VAL A 34 -3.61 -2.33 -5.00
N VAL A 35 -4.45 -2.26 -6.01
CA VAL A 35 -5.91 -2.27 -5.86
C VAL A 35 -6.48 -3.61 -6.30
N VAL A 36 -7.08 -4.30 -5.35
CA VAL A 36 -7.76 -5.58 -5.60
C VAL A 36 -9.25 -5.43 -5.34
N THR A 37 -10.08 -5.77 -6.31
CA THR A 37 -11.54 -5.79 -6.16
C THR A 37 -12.02 -7.21 -5.91
N THR A 38 -12.99 -7.38 -5.01
CA THR A 38 -13.52 -8.70 -4.62
C THR A 38 -14.93 -8.61 -4.08
N ASP A 39 -15.66 -9.70 -4.16
CA ASP A 39 -17.02 -9.80 -3.61
C ASP A 39 -17.05 -10.46 -2.22
N THR A 40 -15.93 -11.00 -1.74
CA THR A 40 -15.88 -11.70 -0.46
C THR A 40 -15.69 -10.75 0.71
N HIS A 41 -16.32 -11.03 1.87
CA HIS A 41 -16.16 -10.24 3.10
C HIS A 41 -14.83 -10.53 3.79
N THR A 42 -14.35 -11.76 3.67
CA THR A 42 -13.12 -12.22 4.31
C THR A 42 -12.18 -12.75 3.24
N LEU A 43 -10.97 -12.19 3.16
CA LEU A 43 -9.91 -12.67 2.30
C LEU A 43 -8.99 -13.59 3.08
N GLN A 44 -8.70 -14.71 2.49
CA GLN A 44 -7.67 -15.63 2.97
C GLN A 44 -6.49 -15.56 2.01
N VAL A 45 -5.40 -14.99 2.48
CA VAL A 45 -4.15 -14.96 1.73
C VAL A 45 -3.31 -16.14 2.19
N TYR A 46 -3.01 -17.01 1.25
CA TYR A 46 -2.14 -18.16 1.48
C TYR A 46 -0.76 -17.87 0.95
N ASN A 47 0.25 -18.30 1.68
CA ASN A 47 1.61 -18.37 1.21
C ASN A 47 2.11 -19.81 1.33
N THR A 48 2.72 -20.32 0.27
CA THR A 48 3.26 -21.68 0.20
C THR A 48 4.78 -21.62 0.22
N PHE A 49 5.40 -22.50 0.98
CA PHE A 49 6.84 -22.53 1.24
C PHE A 49 7.41 -23.93 0.99
N GLY A 50 8.73 -24.01 0.94
CA GLY A 50 9.44 -25.27 1.05
C GLY A 50 9.92 -25.86 -0.27
N ILE A 51 9.60 -25.25 -1.44
CA ILE A 51 10.10 -25.76 -2.72
C ILE A 51 11.50 -25.18 -2.95
N THR A 52 12.49 -26.07 -3.03
CA THR A 52 13.88 -25.74 -3.30
C THR A 52 14.23 -25.88 -4.80
N HIS A 53 15.50 -25.78 -5.16
CA HIS A 53 15.97 -26.06 -6.52
C HIS A 53 15.78 -27.53 -6.90
N PHE A 54 15.48 -27.76 -8.17
CA PHE A 54 15.53 -29.12 -8.69
C PHE A 54 16.94 -29.69 -8.52
N ALA A 55 17.01 -30.83 -7.82
CA ALA A 55 18.25 -31.57 -7.70
C ALA A 55 18.49 -32.44 -8.95
N ALA A 56 19.76 -32.62 -9.33
CA ALA A 56 20.13 -33.55 -10.36
C ALA A 56 19.79 -34.98 -9.89
N GLN A 57 19.04 -35.72 -10.70
CA GLN A 57 18.63 -37.09 -10.40
C GLN A 57 19.59 -38.10 -11.01
N THR A 58 19.90 -39.14 -10.26
CA THR A 58 20.57 -40.33 -10.80
C THR A 58 19.53 -41.14 -11.56
N PRO A 59 19.80 -41.56 -12.80
CA PRO A 59 18.87 -42.43 -13.53
C PRO A 59 18.49 -43.67 -12.71
N GLY A 60 17.19 -43.86 -12.52
CA GLY A 60 16.66 -45.01 -11.76
C GLY A 60 16.45 -44.81 -10.27
N SER A 61 16.69 -43.61 -9.74
CA SER A 61 16.29 -43.20 -8.37
C SER A 61 14.98 -42.41 -8.37
N ASP A 62 14.17 -42.60 -7.34
CA ASP A 62 12.97 -41.78 -7.16
C ASP A 62 13.32 -40.37 -6.71
N PRO A 63 12.56 -39.33 -7.14
CA PRO A 63 12.72 -37.98 -6.63
C PRO A 63 12.44 -37.91 -5.13
N THR A 64 13.26 -37.13 -4.41
CA THR A 64 13.00 -36.85 -3.00
C THR A 64 11.80 -35.92 -2.90
N ALA A 65 10.75 -36.33 -2.16
CA ALA A 65 9.60 -35.51 -1.88
C ALA A 65 10.00 -34.31 -0.94
N GLU A 66 9.59 -33.10 -1.29
CA GLU A 66 9.68 -31.96 -0.41
C GLU A 66 8.32 -31.67 0.20
N ASP A 67 8.29 -31.35 1.49
CA ASP A 67 7.06 -30.96 2.17
C ASP A 67 6.74 -29.50 1.81
N VAL A 68 5.59 -29.30 1.18
CA VAL A 68 5.05 -27.97 0.90
C VAL A 68 4.16 -27.57 2.07
N LEU A 69 4.58 -26.53 2.74
CA LEU A 69 3.87 -25.97 3.89
C LEU A 69 3.15 -24.69 3.47
N SER A 70 2.10 -24.32 4.19
CA SER A 70 1.35 -23.09 3.89
C SER A 70 1.03 -22.31 5.14
N ALA A 71 1.18 -20.99 5.07
CA ALA A 71 0.66 -20.07 6.06
C ALA A 71 -0.56 -19.31 5.51
N LYS A 72 -1.47 -18.97 6.41
CA LYS A 72 -2.73 -18.31 6.08
C LYS A 72 -2.85 -17.02 6.86
N ASN A 73 -3.05 -15.93 6.15
CA ASN A 73 -3.50 -14.68 6.73
C ASN A 73 -4.97 -14.42 6.38
N THR A 74 -5.75 -14.00 7.36
CA THR A 74 -7.17 -13.71 7.17
C THR A 74 -7.41 -12.24 7.41
N VAL A 75 -7.92 -11.54 6.41
CA VAL A 75 -8.26 -10.12 6.48
C VAL A 75 -9.75 -9.95 6.27
N THR A 76 -10.39 -9.18 7.15
CA THR A 76 -11.81 -8.87 7.08
C THR A 76 -12.00 -7.42 6.64
N SER A 77 -12.83 -7.19 5.64
CA SER A 77 -13.17 -5.84 5.18
C SER A 77 -14.10 -5.14 6.16
N ALA A 78 -13.84 -3.86 6.40
CA ALA A 78 -14.69 -3.00 7.23
C ALA A 78 -15.65 -2.17 6.38
N THR A 79 -16.83 -1.89 6.94
CA THR A 79 -17.80 -0.98 6.32
C THR A 79 -17.53 0.44 6.82
N TYR A 80 -17.44 1.38 5.88
CA TYR A 80 -17.25 2.80 6.14
C TYR A 80 -18.47 3.56 5.65
N GLU A 81 -18.99 4.43 6.50
CA GLU A 81 -20.26 5.12 6.25
C GLU A 81 -20.19 6.59 6.68
N LYS A 82 -20.92 7.43 5.94
CA LYS A 82 -21.10 8.83 6.26
C LYS A 82 -22.53 9.24 5.96
N LEU A 83 -23.14 10.00 6.88
CA LEU A 83 -24.49 10.54 6.74
C LEU A 83 -24.45 12.05 6.92
N ALA A 84 -25.07 12.78 6.00
CA ALA A 84 -25.44 14.19 6.16
C ALA A 84 -26.94 14.36 6.01
N ARG A 85 -27.50 15.37 6.66
CA ARG A 85 -28.93 15.71 6.58
C ARG A 85 -29.06 17.19 6.25
N VAL A 86 -30.00 17.48 5.38
CA VAL A 86 -30.38 18.84 4.95
C VAL A 86 -31.90 18.93 4.98
N THR A 87 -32.45 20.09 5.32
CA THR A 87 -33.91 20.29 5.21
C THR A 87 -34.29 20.42 3.73
N GLU A 88 -35.50 20.01 3.39
CA GLU A 88 -36.02 20.21 2.03
C GLU A 88 -36.09 21.69 1.66
N GLN A 89 -36.36 22.57 2.62
CA GLN A 89 -36.41 24.00 2.41
C GLN A 89 -35.03 24.54 2.04
N ASP A 90 -33.98 24.21 2.80
CA ASP A 90 -32.60 24.64 2.49
C ASP A 90 -32.15 24.14 1.12
N ALA A 91 -32.52 22.90 0.75
CA ALA A 91 -32.18 22.36 -0.56
C ALA A 91 -32.93 23.02 -1.71
N MET A 92 -34.14 23.54 -1.48
CA MET A 92 -34.90 24.31 -2.47
C MET A 92 -34.37 25.75 -2.59
N ASP A 93 -34.03 26.36 -1.45
CA ASP A 93 -33.48 27.72 -1.41
C ASP A 93 -32.05 27.78 -2.01
N ASN A 94 -31.29 26.69 -1.83
CA ASN A 94 -29.95 26.53 -2.43
C ASN A 94 -29.82 25.17 -3.14
N PRO A 95 -30.18 25.08 -4.43
CA PRO A 95 -30.14 23.82 -5.19
C PRO A 95 -28.76 23.20 -5.32
N GLU A 96 -27.66 23.97 -5.16
CA GLU A 96 -26.28 23.47 -5.19
C GLU A 96 -25.84 22.83 -3.87
N LEU A 97 -26.55 23.00 -2.78
CA LEU A 97 -26.17 22.52 -1.45
C LEU A 97 -26.02 20.99 -1.42
N VAL A 98 -26.98 20.26 -1.95
CA VAL A 98 -26.97 18.77 -1.96
C VAL A 98 -25.87 18.22 -2.89
N PRO A 99 -25.68 18.74 -4.13
CA PRO A 99 -24.52 18.38 -4.98
C PRO A 99 -23.17 18.67 -4.31
N GLU A 100 -23.03 19.78 -3.60
CA GLU A 100 -21.79 20.13 -2.93
C GLU A 100 -21.47 19.17 -1.76
N ILE A 101 -22.46 18.81 -0.95
CA ILE A 101 -22.31 17.77 0.08
C ILE A 101 -21.93 16.43 -0.55
N ALA A 102 -22.51 16.09 -1.70
CA ALA A 102 -22.16 14.87 -2.43
C ALA A 102 -20.68 14.86 -2.90
N ARG A 103 -20.16 15.99 -3.40
CA ARG A 103 -18.72 16.14 -3.74
C ARG A 103 -17.84 15.94 -2.52
N GLN A 104 -18.17 16.57 -1.39
CA GLN A 104 -17.42 16.44 -0.13
C GLN A 104 -17.45 14.99 0.39
N MET A 105 -18.56 14.28 0.24
CA MET A 105 -18.65 12.86 0.57
C MET A 105 -17.80 11.98 -0.34
N ALA A 106 -17.69 12.31 -1.62
CA ALA A 106 -16.80 11.61 -2.55
C ALA A 106 -15.33 11.79 -2.17
N ASP A 107 -14.93 13.02 -1.84
CA ASP A 107 -13.58 13.33 -1.36
C ASP A 107 -13.28 12.61 -0.04
N ALA A 108 -14.23 12.60 0.90
CA ALA A 108 -14.08 11.88 2.16
C ALA A 108 -13.96 10.35 1.95
N GLY A 109 -14.69 9.78 1.00
CA GLY A 109 -14.59 8.36 0.64
C GLY A 109 -13.21 8.01 0.07
N ALA A 110 -12.74 8.78 -0.89
CA ALA A 110 -11.41 8.60 -1.51
C ALA A 110 -10.28 8.80 -0.48
N SER A 111 -10.37 9.83 0.34
CA SER A 111 -9.42 10.12 1.42
C SER A 111 -9.39 9.01 2.47
N SER A 112 -10.54 8.43 2.81
CA SER A 112 -10.63 7.34 3.77
C SER A 112 -9.96 6.05 3.26
N ILE A 113 -10.10 5.73 1.98
CA ILE A 113 -9.38 4.62 1.34
C ILE A 113 -7.88 4.87 1.39
N ALA A 114 -7.42 6.06 0.99
CA ALA A 114 -6.02 6.43 1.01
C ALA A 114 -5.45 6.39 2.43
N ASN A 115 -6.16 6.93 3.41
CA ASN A 115 -5.74 6.89 4.82
C ASN A 115 -5.60 5.45 5.34
N THR A 116 -6.55 4.56 5.03
CA THR A 116 -6.48 3.15 5.42
C THR A 116 -5.21 2.50 4.85
N PHE A 117 -4.88 2.78 3.59
CA PHE A 117 -3.69 2.26 2.93
C PHE A 117 -2.40 2.80 3.58
N TRP A 118 -2.28 4.12 3.72
CA TRP A 118 -1.07 4.76 4.24
C TRP A 118 -0.82 4.45 5.72
N THR A 119 -1.87 4.30 6.52
CA THR A 119 -1.76 3.84 7.92
C THR A 119 -1.13 2.44 7.98
N THR A 120 -1.45 1.58 7.03
CA THR A 120 -0.83 0.25 6.95
C THR A 120 0.64 0.34 6.55
N VAL A 121 1.00 1.20 5.59
CA VAL A 121 2.40 1.45 5.20
C VAL A 121 3.20 1.99 6.38
N ALA A 122 2.68 3.00 7.10
CA ALA A 122 3.32 3.53 8.30
C ALA A 122 3.53 2.44 9.35
N GLY A 123 2.57 1.54 9.50
CA GLY A 123 2.59 0.46 10.47
C GLY A 123 3.48 -0.75 10.13
N LEU A 124 4.07 -0.85 8.94
CA LEU A 124 4.82 -2.05 8.50
C LEU A 124 5.93 -2.48 9.47
N HIS A 125 6.54 -1.55 10.19
CA HIS A 125 7.58 -1.83 11.18
C HIS A 125 7.03 -2.35 12.51
N ASN A 126 5.72 -2.27 12.74
CA ASN A 126 5.03 -2.75 13.93
C ASN A 126 4.10 -3.93 13.65
N LEU A 127 3.71 -4.16 12.39
CA LEU A 127 2.84 -5.25 11.99
C LEU A 127 3.62 -6.56 11.96
N ASP A 128 3.07 -7.57 12.64
CA ASP A 128 3.65 -8.90 12.65
C ASP A 128 3.53 -9.56 11.27
N HIS A 129 4.64 -10.14 10.82
CA HIS A 129 4.67 -10.89 9.58
C HIS A 129 3.93 -12.22 9.78
N PRO A 130 2.89 -12.54 9.00
CA PRO A 130 2.05 -13.72 9.24
C PRO A 130 2.78 -15.05 9.01
N ASN A 131 3.94 -15.02 8.34
CA ASN A 131 4.77 -16.22 8.10
C ASN A 131 5.76 -16.49 9.23
N THR A 132 5.69 -15.76 10.33
CA THR A 132 6.54 -15.99 11.47
C THR A 132 6.06 -17.22 12.25
N PHE A 133 6.55 -18.37 11.87
CA PHE A 133 6.34 -19.61 12.61
C PHE A 133 7.19 -19.68 13.89
N LYS A 134 8.07 -18.74 14.10
CA LYS A 134 8.83 -18.60 15.33
C LYS A 134 8.84 -17.19 15.83
N VAL A 135 8.28 -17.04 16.99
CA VAL A 135 8.56 -15.94 17.88
C VAL A 135 10.00 -16.14 18.33
N ASP A 136 10.88 -15.17 18.06
CA ASP A 136 12.16 -15.15 18.75
C ASP A 136 11.90 -14.96 20.24
N ALA A 137 12.40 -15.88 21.04
CA ALA A 137 12.25 -15.77 22.50
C ALA A 137 12.85 -14.44 23.05
N SER A 138 13.74 -13.80 22.30
CA SER A 138 14.38 -12.53 22.66
C SER A 138 13.71 -11.28 22.07
N ASN A 139 13.10 -11.36 20.87
CA ASN A 139 12.64 -10.18 20.11
C ASN A 139 11.16 -10.19 19.71
N GLY A 140 10.41 -11.24 20.05
CA GLY A 140 9.01 -11.34 19.64
C GLY A 140 8.82 -11.79 18.19
N ALA A 141 7.63 -11.53 17.62
CA ALA A 141 7.31 -11.87 16.25
C ALA A 141 8.08 -10.96 15.27
N ASN A 142 8.58 -11.53 14.17
CA ASN A 142 9.18 -10.75 13.09
C ASN A 142 8.17 -9.76 12.52
N LYS A 143 8.63 -8.56 12.19
CA LYS A 143 7.81 -7.52 11.58
C LYS A 143 7.98 -7.55 10.05
N TYR A 144 7.09 -6.88 9.31
CA TYR A 144 7.27 -6.72 7.87
C TYR A 144 8.53 -5.90 7.53
N ILE A 145 8.87 -4.90 8.35
CA ILE A 145 10.14 -4.17 8.28
C ILE A 145 10.91 -4.48 9.54
N ASP A 146 11.92 -5.33 9.42
CA ASP A 146 12.68 -5.86 10.54
C ASP A 146 14.18 -5.87 10.20
N PRO A 147 15.08 -5.58 11.17
CA PRO A 147 16.51 -5.74 10.97
C PRO A 147 16.94 -7.21 10.85
N ASP A 148 16.09 -8.16 11.22
CA ASP A 148 16.43 -9.56 11.33
C ASP A 148 15.30 -10.48 10.85
N HIS A 149 15.15 -10.63 9.52
CA HIS A 149 14.23 -11.57 8.89
C HIS A 149 14.79 -13.00 8.79
N ASN A 150 15.74 -13.36 9.63
CA ASN A 150 16.45 -14.64 9.53
C ASN A 150 15.61 -15.86 9.90
N LYS A 151 14.38 -15.66 10.38
CA LYS A 151 13.56 -16.72 11.00
C LYS A 151 12.25 -16.99 10.28
N ILE A 152 12.11 -16.56 9.06
CA ILE A 152 10.97 -16.94 8.22
C ILE A 152 11.19 -18.41 7.85
N ARG A 153 10.64 -19.33 8.67
CA ARG A 153 10.76 -20.75 8.44
C ARG A 153 9.51 -21.50 8.77
N VAL A 154 9.32 -22.47 7.95
CA VAL A 154 8.19 -23.37 7.97
C VAL A 154 8.49 -24.64 8.75
N ASP A 155 9.73 -25.11 8.81
CA ASP A 155 10.11 -26.38 9.45
C ASP A 155 10.63 -26.23 10.89
N GLY A 156 10.53 -25.05 11.45
CA GLY A 156 10.89 -24.80 12.86
C GLY A 156 12.38 -24.81 13.21
N ALA A 157 13.30 -25.01 12.25
CA ALA A 157 14.74 -24.92 12.49
C ALA A 157 15.32 -23.61 11.99
N ASP A 158 16.17 -22.92 12.77
CA ASP A 158 16.81 -21.68 12.38
C ASP A 158 17.85 -21.90 11.28
N LYS A 159 17.69 -21.23 10.12
CA LYS A 159 18.78 -21.15 9.14
C LYS A 159 19.37 -19.73 9.21
N ALA A 160 20.35 -19.56 10.10
CA ALA A 160 21.12 -18.33 10.19
C ALA A 160 21.70 -17.86 8.83
N SER A 161 21.85 -18.81 7.88
CA SER A 161 22.27 -18.52 6.50
C SER A 161 21.25 -17.76 5.65
N LEU A 162 20.03 -17.57 6.13
CA LEU A 162 18.96 -16.83 5.46
C LEU A 162 18.69 -15.45 6.10
N ALA A 163 19.58 -14.99 6.98
CA ALA A 163 19.48 -13.68 7.58
C ALA A 163 19.31 -12.61 6.50
N GLN A 164 18.25 -11.84 6.57
CA GLN A 164 17.93 -10.74 5.67
C GLN A 164 17.43 -9.56 6.51
N THR A 165 17.71 -8.36 6.06
CA THR A 165 17.17 -7.14 6.67
C THR A 165 16.53 -6.28 5.60
N ASN A 166 15.39 -5.70 5.90
CA ASN A 166 14.76 -4.67 5.08
C ASN A 166 14.54 -3.38 5.87
N LYS A 167 15.21 -3.24 7.02
CA LYS A 167 15.17 -2.06 7.86
C LYS A 167 16.47 -1.29 7.79
N LEU A 168 16.35 0.01 7.56
CA LEU A 168 17.42 0.99 7.72
C LEU A 168 17.03 1.96 8.85
N THR A 169 18.03 2.70 9.34
CA THR A 169 17.84 3.73 10.38
C THR A 169 18.48 5.06 9.93
N SER A 170 18.79 5.18 8.65
CA SER A 170 19.51 6.32 8.08
C SER A 170 18.55 7.33 7.47
N ALA A 171 18.84 8.61 7.63
CA ALA A 171 18.12 9.67 6.92
C ALA A 171 18.18 9.47 5.39
N LEU A 172 17.19 9.99 4.68
CA LEU A 172 17.11 9.88 3.22
C LEU A 172 18.32 10.60 2.56
N SER A 173 19.07 9.85 1.77
CA SER A 173 20.24 10.31 1.02
C SER A 173 20.52 9.36 -0.14
N SER A 174 21.38 9.76 -1.07
CA SER A 174 21.84 8.88 -2.16
C SER A 174 22.51 7.61 -1.65
N THR A 175 23.31 7.71 -0.57
CA THR A 175 23.97 6.57 0.04
C THR A 175 22.98 5.60 0.68
N SER A 176 22.02 6.10 1.46
CA SER A 176 21.00 5.26 2.11
C SER A 176 20.05 4.60 1.10
N LEU A 177 19.74 5.30 0.00
CA LEU A 177 18.90 4.75 -1.07
C LEU A 177 19.64 3.66 -1.85
N ASN A 178 20.95 3.82 -2.12
CA ASN A 178 21.80 2.75 -2.69
C ASN A 178 21.88 1.54 -1.75
N SER A 179 21.98 1.77 -0.45
CA SER A 179 21.96 0.69 0.54
C SER A 179 20.63 -0.05 0.53
N ALA A 180 19.49 0.65 0.42
CA ALA A 180 18.18 0.04 0.29
C ALA A 180 18.06 -0.83 -0.98
N LYS A 181 18.57 -0.34 -2.13
CA LYS A 181 18.61 -1.12 -3.37
C LYS A 181 19.49 -2.37 -3.22
N ALA A 182 20.63 -2.26 -2.54
CA ALA A 182 21.52 -3.40 -2.30
C ALA A 182 20.85 -4.45 -1.41
N LEU A 183 20.17 -4.05 -0.35
CA LEU A 183 19.40 -4.96 0.50
C LEU A 183 18.32 -5.69 -0.31
N MET A 184 17.51 -4.96 -1.07
CA MET A 184 16.44 -5.53 -1.87
C MET A 184 16.97 -6.52 -2.94
N ARG A 185 18.12 -6.24 -3.56
CA ARG A 185 18.77 -7.15 -4.51
C ARG A 185 19.21 -8.46 -3.86
N GLY A 186 19.57 -8.41 -2.59
CA GLY A 186 20.03 -9.58 -1.81
C GLY A 186 18.90 -10.48 -1.30
N TYR A 187 17.66 -10.16 -1.54
CA TYR A 187 16.54 -10.92 -0.99
C TYR A 187 16.45 -12.32 -1.54
N LYS A 188 16.11 -13.23 -0.63
CA LYS A 188 15.90 -14.66 -0.87
C LYS A 188 14.49 -15.02 -0.45
N ASN A 189 13.94 -16.03 -1.10
CA ASN A 189 12.69 -16.64 -0.65
C ASN A 189 12.93 -17.57 0.56
N ASP A 190 11.88 -18.18 1.07
CA ASP A 190 11.92 -19.06 2.24
C ASP A 190 12.77 -20.32 2.04
N ALA A 191 12.98 -20.73 0.79
CA ALA A 191 13.88 -21.83 0.42
C ALA A 191 15.35 -21.38 0.30
N GLY A 192 15.65 -20.09 0.51
CA GLY A 192 16.98 -19.53 0.37
C GLY A 192 17.39 -19.20 -1.06
N LEU A 193 16.44 -19.25 -2.00
CA LEU A 193 16.69 -18.92 -3.41
C LEU A 193 16.66 -17.43 -3.63
N PRO A 194 17.59 -16.85 -4.38
CA PRO A 194 17.56 -15.42 -4.72
C PRO A 194 16.30 -15.08 -5.50
N ILE A 195 15.58 -14.03 -5.07
CA ILE A 195 14.42 -13.51 -5.80
C ILE A 195 14.88 -12.77 -7.06
N ASN A 196 16.11 -12.20 -7.03
CA ASN A 196 16.71 -11.44 -8.12
C ASN A 196 15.75 -10.42 -8.76
N PRO A 197 15.19 -9.49 -7.97
CA PRO A 197 14.29 -8.49 -8.53
C PRO A 197 15.04 -7.61 -9.53
N ASP A 198 14.33 -7.20 -10.60
CA ASP A 198 14.85 -6.21 -11.51
C ASP A 198 14.92 -4.84 -10.82
N MET A 199 16.14 -4.41 -10.48
CA MET A 199 16.42 -3.17 -9.76
C MET A 199 16.54 -1.95 -10.67
N SER A 200 15.99 -2.00 -11.90
CA SER A 200 15.85 -0.81 -12.74
C SER A 200 15.00 0.24 -12.01
N ASN A 201 15.36 1.51 -12.17
CA ASN A 201 14.70 2.59 -11.43
C ASN A 201 13.19 2.69 -11.72
N GLU A 202 12.75 2.37 -12.92
CA GLU A 202 11.35 2.37 -13.34
C GLU A 202 10.49 1.35 -12.58
N ASN A 203 11.12 0.26 -12.08
CA ASN A 203 10.46 -0.74 -11.24
C ASN A 203 10.44 -0.37 -9.76
N LEU A 204 11.03 0.76 -9.39
CA LEU A 204 11.14 1.21 -8.01
C LEU A 204 10.26 2.44 -7.76
N CYS A 205 9.76 2.52 -6.54
CA CYS A 205 8.97 3.64 -6.05
C CYS A 205 9.48 4.09 -4.69
N LEU A 206 9.92 5.34 -4.61
CA LEU A 206 10.32 5.98 -3.36
C LEU A 206 9.11 6.66 -2.74
N VAL A 207 8.78 6.30 -1.51
CA VAL A 207 7.67 6.87 -0.74
C VAL A 207 8.24 7.70 0.40
N VAL A 208 7.79 8.94 0.48
CA VAL A 208 8.26 9.90 1.49
C VAL A 208 7.09 10.69 2.09
N PRO A 209 7.17 11.12 3.34
CA PRO A 209 6.26 12.13 3.91
C PRO A 209 6.54 13.51 3.32
N SER A 210 5.62 14.46 3.53
CA SER A 210 5.73 15.83 2.97
C SER A 210 7.03 16.55 3.33
N PRO A 211 7.59 16.46 4.54
CA PRO A 211 8.85 17.12 4.89
C PRO A 211 10.06 16.65 4.08
N LEU A 212 10.05 15.39 3.61
CA LEU A 212 11.13 14.83 2.79
C LEU A 212 10.90 14.98 1.27
N ALA A 213 9.81 15.64 0.86
CA ALA A 213 9.43 15.76 -0.55
C ALA A 213 10.51 16.45 -1.39
N ALA A 214 11.14 17.52 -0.90
CA ALA A 214 12.21 18.21 -1.60
C ALA A 214 13.43 17.29 -1.79
N THR A 215 13.90 16.67 -0.71
CA THR A 215 15.02 15.72 -0.78
C THR A 215 14.72 14.54 -1.70
N GLY A 216 13.49 14.02 -1.67
CA GLY A 216 13.06 12.94 -2.57
C GLY A 216 13.12 13.36 -4.03
N ARG A 217 12.65 14.58 -4.37
CA ARG A 217 12.71 15.12 -5.72
C ARG A 217 14.16 15.27 -6.20
N ASP A 218 15.03 15.86 -5.39
CA ASP A 218 16.44 16.06 -5.73
C ASP A 218 17.17 14.73 -6.04
N LEU A 219 16.73 13.62 -5.43
CA LEU A 219 17.29 12.30 -5.67
C LEU A 219 16.74 11.61 -6.92
N VAL A 220 15.45 11.83 -7.23
CA VAL A 220 14.72 11.10 -8.28
C VAL A 220 14.63 11.88 -9.59
N GLU A 221 14.49 13.21 -9.51
CA GLU A 221 14.47 14.04 -10.70
C GLU A 221 15.86 14.07 -11.34
N LEU A 222 15.88 13.83 -12.64
CA LEU A 222 17.05 14.10 -13.47
C LEU A 222 17.23 15.62 -13.51
N SER A 223 18.08 16.17 -12.65
CA SER A 223 18.59 17.50 -12.87
C SER A 223 19.34 17.46 -14.20
N GLN A 224 18.75 18.05 -15.24
CA GLN A 224 19.48 18.22 -16.50
C GLN A 224 20.67 19.14 -16.20
N PRO A 225 21.91 18.67 -16.29
CA PRO A 225 23.04 19.55 -16.07
C PRO A 225 23.05 20.58 -17.21
N PHE A 226 22.88 21.83 -16.88
CA PHE A 226 23.08 22.92 -17.85
C PHE A 226 24.49 22.99 -18.38
N PHE A 227 25.44 22.32 -17.73
CA PHE A 227 26.86 22.26 -18.14
C PHE A 227 27.39 20.84 -18.05
N LYS A 228 28.00 20.43 -19.13
CA LYS A 228 28.53 19.06 -19.38
C LYS A 228 29.67 18.63 -18.43
N ASP A 229 30.21 19.54 -17.67
CA ASP A 229 31.39 19.29 -16.82
C ASP A 229 31.05 18.86 -15.39
N ASP A 230 29.82 18.97 -14.96
CA ASP A 230 29.34 18.53 -13.62
C ASP A 230 28.78 17.10 -13.59
N LEU A 231 29.03 16.32 -14.62
CA LEU A 231 28.57 14.94 -14.80
C LEU A 231 29.14 13.92 -13.80
N SER A 232 30.04 14.34 -12.92
CA SER A 232 30.79 13.39 -12.06
C SER A 232 30.13 13.09 -10.70
N ALA A 233 29.16 13.84 -10.26
CA ALA A 233 28.52 13.64 -8.96
C ALA A 233 27.03 13.48 -9.08
N ASN A 234 26.54 12.26 -9.04
CA ASN A 234 25.14 11.86 -8.75
C ASN A 234 24.03 12.19 -9.78
N VAL A 235 24.33 12.69 -10.95
CA VAL A 235 23.32 12.89 -11.99
C VAL A 235 22.93 11.52 -12.56
N GLY A 236 21.70 11.12 -12.34
CA GLY A 236 21.10 9.98 -13.02
C GLY A 236 21.10 8.63 -12.30
N THR A 237 21.62 8.51 -11.09
CA THR A 237 21.62 7.21 -10.37
C THR A 237 20.21 6.72 -10.05
N PHE A 238 19.24 7.63 -9.88
CA PHE A 238 17.86 7.31 -9.52
C PHE A 238 16.82 7.89 -10.50
N GLY A 239 17.24 8.47 -11.60
CA GLY A 239 16.33 8.97 -12.63
C GLY A 239 15.41 7.87 -13.17
N GLY A 240 14.13 8.21 -13.37
CA GLY A 240 13.09 7.25 -13.79
C GLY A 240 12.44 6.48 -12.65
N MET A 241 12.90 6.60 -11.39
CA MET A 241 12.22 6.07 -10.22
C MET A 241 10.96 6.91 -9.94
N SER A 242 9.85 6.25 -9.60
CA SER A 242 8.65 6.96 -9.17
C SER A 242 8.84 7.55 -7.78
N LEU A 243 8.38 8.79 -7.57
CA LEU A 243 8.34 9.43 -6.26
C LEU A 243 6.89 9.64 -5.83
N VAL A 244 6.53 9.10 -4.68
CA VAL A 244 5.23 9.31 -4.06
C VAL A 244 5.40 10.08 -2.78
N VAL A 245 4.81 11.27 -2.73
CA VAL A 245 4.71 12.07 -1.51
C VAL A 245 3.37 11.77 -0.86
N ALA A 246 3.39 11.25 0.37
CA ALA A 246 2.21 10.83 1.10
C ALA A 246 2.04 11.66 2.39
N PRO A 247 1.18 12.70 2.39
CA PRO A 247 0.95 13.54 3.58
C PRO A 247 0.40 12.76 4.78
N TYR A 248 -0.23 11.61 4.53
CA TYR A 248 -0.70 10.72 5.61
C TYR A 248 0.42 10.10 6.45
N LEU A 249 1.67 10.20 5.99
CA LEU A 249 2.87 9.72 6.68
C LEU A 249 3.61 10.82 7.45
N ASP A 250 3.06 12.03 7.54
CA ASP A 250 3.74 13.19 8.15
C ASP A 250 3.91 13.05 9.67
N THR A 251 3.19 12.13 10.33
CA THR A 251 3.45 11.75 11.72
C THR A 251 4.83 11.11 11.91
N ASP A 252 5.35 10.47 10.87
CA ASP A 252 6.65 9.81 10.81
C ASP A 252 7.60 10.56 9.86
N ALA A 253 7.76 11.84 10.09
CA ALA A 253 8.34 12.84 9.18
C ALA A 253 9.75 12.52 8.66
N ASN A 254 10.52 11.69 9.39
CA ASN A 254 11.88 11.30 9.02
C ASN A 254 11.95 9.91 8.36
N ASN A 255 10.85 9.16 8.37
CA ASN A 255 10.81 7.82 7.79
C ASN A 255 10.62 7.88 6.28
N TRP A 256 11.16 6.91 5.59
CA TRP A 256 10.98 6.76 4.15
C TRP A 256 11.00 5.28 3.76
N TRP A 257 10.38 4.96 2.63
CA TRP A 257 10.22 3.58 2.14
C TRP A 257 10.60 3.50 0.67
N LEU A 258 11.28 2.41 0.31
CA LEU A 258 11.55 2.03 -1.07
C LEU A 258 10.73 0.77 -1.39
N PHE A 259 9.87 0.85 -2.39
CA PHE A 259 9.08 -0.27 -2.88
C PHE A 259 9.56 -0.74 -4.24
N HIS A 260 9.48 -2.04 -4.47
CA HIS A 260 9.59 -2.62 -5.80
C HIS A 260 8.17 -2.89 -6.32
N LYS A 261 7.77 -2.24 -7.43
CA LYS A 261 6.38 -2.23 -7.92
C LYS A 261 5.77 -3.63 -8.09
N LYS A 262 6.53 -4.56 -8.69
CA LYS A 262 6.08 -5.93 -8.89
C LYS A 262 5.95 -6.75 -7.60
N TYR A 263 6.75 -6.46 -6.57
CA TYR A 263 6.82 -7.21 -5.32
C TYR A 263 6.32 -6.41 -4.12
N SER A 264 5.54 -5.36 -4.35
CA SER A 264 4.96 -4.55 -3.28
C SER A 264 4.07 -5.38 -2.37
N PRO A 265 4.31 -5.39 -1.06
CA PRO A 265 3.49 -6.17 -0.14
C PRO A 265 2.15 -5.51 0.19
N CYS A 266 2.04 -4.19 0.01
CA CYS A 266 0.88 -3.43 0.43
C CYS A 266 -0.19 -3.41 -0.65
N ARG A 267 -1.43 -3.79 -0.28
CA ARG A 267 -2.59 -3.76 -1.18
C ARG A 267 -3.79 -3.15 -0.47
N ILE A 268 -4.63 -2.48 -1.22
CA ILE A 268 -5.96 -2.06 -0.78
C ILE A 268 -7.01 -2.95 -1.43
N TRP A 269 -7.82 -3.55 -0.61
CA TRP A 269 -8.84 -4.48 -1.02
C TRP A 269 -10.21 -3.82 -0.94
N ILE A 270 -10.83 -3.62 -2.09
CA ILE A 270 -12.12 -2.94 -2.20
C ILE A 270 -13.19 -3.97 -2.56
N ARG A 271 -14.05 -4.27 -1.58
CA ARG A 271 -15.24 -5.10 -1.80
C ARG A 271 -16.37 -4.30 -2.41
N LYS A 272 -16.58 -3.08 -1.91
CA LYS A 272 -17.57 -2.16 -2.42
C LYS A 272 -16.97 -0.76 -2.49
N ALA A 273 -16.87 -0.22 -3.69
CA ALA A 273 -16.48 1.18 -3.87
C ALA A 273 -17.49 2.10 -3.17
N PRO A 274 -17.10 3.31 -2.77
CA PRO A 274 -18.02 4.28 -2.19
C PRO A 274 -19.22 4.51 -3.10
N THR A 275 -20.42 4.38 -2.54
CA THR A 275 -21.68 4.61 -3.24
C THR A 275 -22.49 5.65 -2.49
N LEU A 276 -23.24 6.47 -3.24
CA LEU A 276 -24.13 7.47 -2.71
C LEU A 276 -25.58 6.96 -2.71
N ARG A 277 -26.34 7.31 -1.66
CA ARG A 277 -27.77 7.10 -1.57
C ARG A 277 -28.41 8.37 -1.01
N ILE A 278 -29.44 8.88 -1.67
CA ILE A 278 -30.18 10.08 -1.26
C ILE A 278 -31.64 9.74 -1.02
N GLU A 279 -32.08 9.91 0.20
CA GLU A 279 -33.46 9.64 0.63
C GLU A 279 -34.14 10.91 1.13
N THR A 280 -35.40 11.08 0.78
CA THR A 280 -36.26 12.13 1.33
C THR A 280 -37.14 11.51 2.40
N GLN A 281 -37.05 12.01 3.62
CA GLN A 281 -37.92 11.61 4.73
C GLN A 281 -39.14 12.54 4.78
N GLN A 282 -40.22 12.13 4.15
CA GLN A 282 -41.45 12.94 4.07
C GLN A 282 -42.00 13.33 5.44
N ALA A 283 -41.85 12.47 6.47
CA ALA A 283 -42.35 12.74 7.80
C ALA A 283 -41.65 13.89 8.54
N THR A 284 -40.39 14.17 8.17
CA THR A 284 -39.53 15.15 8.87
C THR A 284 -39.08 16.32 7.98
N GLY A 285 -39.38 16.28 6.68
CA GLY A 285 -38.95 17.29 5.71
C GLY A 285 -37.43 17.35 5.56
N HIS A 286 -36.73 16.22 5.76
CA HIS A 286 -35.27 16.15 5.60
C HIS A 286 -34.87 15.31 4.39
N ILE A 287 -33.79 15.74 3.75
CA ILE A 287 -33.05 14.96 2.75
C ILE A 287 -31.85 14.34 3.46
N SER A 288 -31.80 13.02 3.51
CA SER A 288 -30.67 12.25 4.02
C SER A 288 -29.74 11.86 2.86
N ILE A 289 -28.49 12.26 2.93
CA ILE A 289 -27.45 11.96 1.97
C ILE A 289 -26.52 10.97 2.65
N TYR A 290 -26.40 9.78 2.10
CA TYR A 290 -25.70 8.66 2.70
C TYR A 290 -24.66 8.11 1.74
N ALA A 291 -23.40 8.06 2.17
CA ALA A 291 -22.32 7.44 1.43
C ALA A 291 -21.78 6.22 2.18
N SER A 292 -21.59 5.12 1.50
CA SER A 292 -21.04 3.90 2.11
C SER A 292 -20.12 3.15 1.15
N GLY A 293 -19.11 2.47 1.73
CA GLY A 293 -18.22 1.58 1.02
C GLY A 293 -17.63 0.52 1.93
N VAL A 294 -16.99 -0.50 1.37
CA VAL A 294 -16.41 -1.62 2.12
C VAL A 294 -15.02 -1.91 1.59
N TRP A 295 -13.99 -1.77 2.41
CA TRP A 295 -12.60 -2.03 2.04
C TRP A 295 -11.75 -2.44 3.24
N ALA A 296 -10.55 -2.94 2.94
CA ALA A 296 -9.50 -3.22 3.92
C ALA A 296 -8.13 -3.00 3.29
N SER A 297 -7.14 -2.62 4.07
CA SER A 297 -5.75 -2.71 3.66
C SER A 297 -5.19 -4.09 4.02
N VAL A 298 -4.41 -4.65 3.11
CA VAL A 298 -3.85 -5.99 3.21
C VAL A 298 -2.36 -5.92 2.98
N VAL A 299 -1.61 -6.65 3.79
CA VAL A 299 -0.17 -6.84 3.56
C VAL A 299 0.06 -8.30 3.17
N MET A 300 0.68 -8.49 2.01
CA MET A 300 0.95 -9.82 1.46
C MET A 300 2.13 -10.45 2.19
N PRO A 301 2.01 -11.71 2.61
CA PRO A 301 2.97 -12.31 3.54
C PRO A 301 4.34 -12.66 2.93
N HIS A 302 4.44 -12.79 1.62
CA HIS A 302 5.64 -13.32 0.95
C HIS A 302 6.44 -12.26 0.19
N GLU A 303 6.06 -10.98 0.30
CA GLU A 303 6.64 -9.98 -0.56
C GLU A 303 7.70 -9.17 0.16
N MET A 304 8.93 -9.41 -0.25
CA MET A 304 10.11 -8.69 0.26
C MET A 304 10.43 -7.44 -0.57
N GLY A 305 9.43 -6.92 -1.28
CA GLY A 305 9.56 -5.76 -2.16
C GLY A 305 9.53 -4.42 -1.45
N VAL A 306 9.87 -4.37 -0.16
CA VAL A 306 9.92 -3.13 0.61
C VAL A 306 11.15 -3.05 1.50
N VAL A 307 11.82 -1.91 1.48
CA VAL A 307 12.82 -1.50 2.47
C VAL A 307 12.31 -0.23 3.13
N GLY A 308 12.26 -0.21 4.46
CA GLY A 308 11.87 0.96 5.23
C GLY A 308 13.03 1.51 6.04
N SER A 309 13.22 2.81 6.04
CA SER A 309 14.10 3.49 6.98
C SER A 309 13.26 4.13 8.08
N ILE A 310 13.44 3.63 9.28
CA ILE A 310 12.77 4.09 10.49
C ILE A 310 13.80 4.84 11.31
N VAL A 311 13.76 6.15 11.20
CA VAL A 311 14.71 7.06 11.85
C VAL A 311 14.12 7.42 13.21
N ALA A 312 14.81 7.04 14.28
CA ALA A 312 14.40 7.30 15.65
C ALA A 312 14.51 8.78 16.03
#